data_3bfb1c90b4e7b91d180f89a3649202f0
#
_entry.id   3bfb1c90b4e7b91d180f89a3649202f0
#
_cell.length_a   1.000
_cell.length_b   1.000
_cell.length_c   1.000
_cell.angle_alpha   90.00
_cell.angle_beta   90.00
_cell.angle_gamma   90.00
#
_symmetry.space_group_name_H-M   'P 1'
#
loop_
_entity.id
_entity.type
_entity.pdbx_description
1 polymer ?
#
loop_
_entity_poly.entity_id
_entity_poly.type
_entity_poly.pdbx_seq_one_letter_code
_entity_poly.pdbx_strand_id
1 'polypeptide(L)'
;MKLQKITQKRWFWPLVCAVSVVFGWWYLSIVTCAPLGGDDELINLQNYYYITHTSFAQSVLDYLGDLWEQFSLQNGRFRPFSSPPVRGLTSWFLGDLVGYRLYILAWTYADIVLTAWLVGKASRNKKLGIACLCLLPMMFSVWQDSTGNSLYSYGALVQSTLLPALVAGLAVLRWQDTGHKRWAVLAGYCMFQCCATFEIGFTYIVPIFGLAWLYTDKARDALRLSIPALLGECVTLAFNMGARLMNTLRAAGILEGSVSQIKSEAKR
;
A
#
# COMPACT_ATOMS: atom_id res chain seq x y z
N MET A 1 -2.88 29.72 -32.02
CA MET A 1 -3.59 28.98 -33.09
C MET A 1 -2.92 27.67 -33.53
N LYS A 2 -1.58 27.58 -33.73
CA LYS A 2 -0.90 26.30 -34.13
C LYS A 2 -0.97 25.19 -33.04
N LEU A 3 -0.74 25.51 -31.77
CA LEU A 3 -0.79 24.57 -30.65
C LEU A 3 -2.16 23.92 -30.50
N GLN A 4 -3.25 24.66 -30.67
CA GLN A 4 -4.61 24.14 -30.56
C GLN A 4 -4.92 23.07 -31.63
N LYS A 5 -4.38 23.21 -32.84
CA LYS A 5 -4.53 22.21 -33.91
C LYS A 5 -3.75 20.92 -33.62
N ILE A 6 -2.61 21.00 -32.93
CA ILE A 6 -1.79 19.84 -32.59
C ILE A 6 -2.44 19.03 -31.47
N THR A 7 -2.96 19.70 -30.43
CA THR A 7 -3.61 19.02 -29.29
C THR A 7 -4.94 18.34 -29.64
N GLN A 8 -5.53 18.66 -30.81
CA GLN A 8 -6.74 18.01 -31.33
C GLN A 8 -6.45 16.73 -32.11
N LYS A 9 -5.19 16.42 -32.45
CA LYS A 9 -4.86 15.18 -33.15
C LYS A 9 -5.00 13.97 -32.24
N ARG A 10 -5.59 12.88 -32.73
CA ARG A 10 -5.85 11.66 -31.95
C ARG A 10 -4.61 11.04 -31.33
N TRP A 11 -3.44 11.17 -31.94
CA TRP A 11 -2.17 10.60 -31.47
C TRP A 11 -1.48 11.45 -30.39
N PHE A 12 -1.83 12.73 -30.26
CA PHE A 12 -1.12 13.67 -29.38
C PHE A 12 -1.13 13.22 -27.90
N TRP A 13 -2.31 12.96 -27.36
CA TRP A 13 -2.44 12.58 -25.94
C TRP A 13 -1.85 11.20 -25.60
N PRO A 14 -2.03 10.15 -26.43
CA PRO A 14 -1.29 8.90 -26.27
C PRO A 14 0.23 9.09 -26.28
N LEU A 15 0.75 9.92 -27.16
CA LEU A 15 2.19 10.23 -27.21
C LEU A 15 2.67 10.95 -25.95
N VAL A 16 1.91 11.95 -25.47
CA VAL A 16 2.24 12.64 -24.21
C VAL A 16 2.25 11.65 -23.05
N CYS A 17 1.28 10.74 -22.96
CA CYS A 17 1.29 9.69 -21.95
C CYS A 17 2.54 8.81 -22.06
N ALA A 18 2.86 8.31 -23.25
CA ALA A 18 4.01 7.44 -23.46
C ALA A 18 5.33 8.14 -23.07
N VAL A 19 5.52 9.39 -23.51
CA VAL A 19 6.70 10.19 -23.16
C VAL A 19 6.76 10.42 -21.64
N SER A 20 5.63 10.73 -21.00
CA SER A 20 5.57 10.94 -19.55
C SER A 20 5.94 9.69 -18.77
N VAL A 21 5.44 8.52 -19.21
CA VAL A 21 5.78 7.23 -18.62
C VAL A 21 7.28 6.95 -18.74
N VAL A 22 7.83 7.09 -19.96
CA VAL A 22 9.27 6.83 -20.19
C VAL A 22 10.14 7.80 -19.40
N PHE A 23 9.81 9.08 -19.41
CA PHE A 23 10.55 10.11 -18.68
C PHE A 23 10.47 9.90 -17.15
N GLY A 24 9.27 9.65 -16.61
CA GLY A 24 9.09 9.41 -15.19
C GLY A 24 9.83 8.15 -14.73
N TRP A 25 9.78 7.08 -15.51
CA TRP A 25 10.55 5.87 -15.24
C TRP A 25 12.05 6.14 -15.26
N TRP A 26 12.53 6.83 -16.29
CA TRP A 26 13.95 7.21 -16.40
C TRP A 26 14.39 8.04 -15.19
N TYR A 27 13.61 9.05 -14.81
CA TYR A 27 13.92 9.90 -13.67
C TYR A 27 14.00 9.11 -12.37
N LEU A 28 13.01 8.27 -12.09
CA LEU A 28 12.98 7.46 -10.87
C LEU A 28 14.00 6.31 -10.89
N SER A 29 14.44 5.84 -12.07
CA SER A 29 15.39 4.74 -12.19
C SER A 29 16.78 5.07 -11.61
N ILE A 30 17.09 6.34 -11.37
CA ILE A 30 18.30 6.78 -10.66
C ILE A 30 18.41 6.09 -9.30
N VAL A 31 17.27 5.77 -8.66
CA VAL A 31 17.21 5.03 -7.39
C VAL A 31 17.86 3.64 -7.47
N THR A 32 17.92 3.02 -8.65
CA THR A 32 18.53 1.69 -8.82
C THR A 32 20.03 1.68 -8.56
N CYS A 33 20.70 2.84 -8.65
CA CYS A 33 22.12 2.99 -8.37
C CYS A 33 22.41 3.28 -6.88
N ALA A 34 21.39 3.46 -6.05
CA ALA A 34 21.56 3.82 -4.64
C ALA A 34 21.99 2.60 -3.81
N PRO A 35 23.00 2.73 -2.94
CA PRO A 35 23.37 1.67 -1.99
C PRO A 35 22.24 1.40 -0.99
N LEU A 36 22.33 0.31 -0.26
CA LEU A 36 21.50 0.08 0.92
C LEU A 36 21.81 1.11 1.98
N GLY A 37 20.79 1.71 2.57
CA GLY A 37 20.95 2.73 3.61
C GLY A 37 19.69 2.77 4.48
N GLY A 38 19.89 2.78 5.78
CA GLY A 38 18.83 2.89 6.77
C GLY A 38 18.48 1.58 7.47
N ASP A 39 17.91 1.72 8.68
CA ASP A 39 17.65 0.61 9.59
C ASP A 39 16.68 -0.43 9.04
N ASP A 40 15.64 0.02 8.31
CA ASP A 40 14.64 -0.87 7.73
C ASP A 40 15.21 -1.75 6.60
N GLU A 41 16.17 -1.25 5.83
CA GLU A 41 16.85 -2.05 4.80
C GLU A 41 17.76 -3.12 5.42
N LEU A 42 18.38 -2.83 6.56
CA LEU A 42 19.17 -3.81 7.32
C LEU A 42 18.26 -4.92 7.88
N ILE A 43 17.07 -4.58 8.38
CA ILE A 43 16.07 -5.56 8.82
C ILE A 43 15.63 -6.44 7.64
N ASN A 44 15.42 -5.86 6.46
CA ASN A 44 15.09 -6.62 5.26
C ASN A 44 16.23 -7.55 4.83
N LEU A 45 17.49 -7.13 4.98
CA LEU A 45 18.66 -7.98 4.71
C LEU A 45 18.73 -9.17 5.67
N GLN A 46 18.44 -8.98 6.97
CA GLN A 46 18.34 -10.07 7.94
C GLN A 46 17.22 -11.05 7.54
N ASN A 47 16.07 -10.55 7.12
CA ASN A 47 14.98 -11.39 6.63
C ASN A 47 15.35 -12.16 5.36
N TYR A 48 16.12 -11.56 4.44
CA TYR A 48 16.65 -12.25 3.27
C TYR A 48 17.53 -13.43 3.66
N TYR A 49 18.48 -13.21 4.55
CA TYR A 49 19.34 -14.28 5.06
C TYR A 49 18.50 -15.40 5.67
N TYR A 50 17.50 -15.08 6.49
CA TYR A 50 16.61 -16.05 7.11
C TYR A 50 15.83 -16.87 6.07
N ILE A 51 15.16 -16.23 5.11
CA ILE A 51 14.33 -16.90 4.09
C ILE A 51 15.19 -17.80 3.18
N THR A 52 16.41 -17.41 2.89
CA THR A 52 17.31 -18.23 2.04
C THR A 52 17.90 -19.44 2.75
N HIS A 53 17.84 -19.49 4.09
CA HIS A 53 18.38 -20.60 4.91
C HIS A 53 17.29 -21.43 5.60
N THR A 54 16.01 -21.12 5.40
CA THR A 54 14.87 -21.87 5.95
C THR A 54 14.01 -22.46 4.84
N SER A 55 13.29 -23.54 5.16
CA SER A 55 12.32 -24.11 4.23
C SER A 55 11.09 -23.21 4.07
N PHE A 56 10.42 -23.27 2.92
CA PHE A 56 9.17 -22.52 2.69
C PHE A 56 8.11 -22.79 3.76
N ALA A 57 7.94 -24.07 4.13
CA ALA A 57 6.98 -24.47 5.17
C ALA A 57 7.30 -23.83 6.52
N GLN A 58 8.57 -23.82 6.92
CA GLN A 58 9.03 -23.17 8.15
C GLN A 58 8.77 -21.66 8.09
N SER A 59 9.09 -21.01 6.97
CA SER A 59 8.86 -19.56 6.79
C SER A 59 7.38 -19.19 6.92
N VAL A 60 6.45 -20.06 6.44
CA VAL A 60 5.00 -19.86 6.59
C VAL A 60 4.57 -20.03 8.06
N LEU A 61 5.07 -21.05 8.75
CA LEU A 61 4.75 -21.27 10.17
C LEU A 61 5.25 -20.12 11.04
N ASP A 62 6.47 -19.65 10.79
CA ASP A 62 7.04 -18.52 11.52
C ASP A 62 6.28 -17.22 11.24
N TYR A 63 5.83 -17.02 9.99
CA TYR A 63 4.96 -15.91 9.66
C TYR A 63 3.63 -15.94 10.42
N LEU A 64 2.99 -17.12 10.51
CA LEU A 64 1.75 -17.27 11.30
C LEU A 64 2.01 -17.06 12.79
N GLY A 65 3.15 -17.51 13.29
CA GLY A 65 3.62 -17.24 14.65
C GLY A 65 3.80 -15.75 14.92
N ASP A 66 4.48 -15.05 14.02
CA ASP A 66 4.68 -13.59 14.08
C ASP A 66 3.34 -12.82 14.07
N LEU A 67 2.38 -13.23 13.23
CA LEU A 67 1.04 -12.64 13.22
C LEU A 67 0.33 -12.81 14.55
N TRP A 68 0.43 -14.01 15.12
CA TRP A 68 -0.15 -14.29 16.43
C TRP A 68 0.53 -13.47 17.54
N GLU A 69 1.85 -13.34 17.50
CA GLU A 69 2.60 -12.52 18.46
C GLU A 69 2.27 -11.04 18.33
N GLN A 70 2.17 -10.50 17.11
CA GLN A 70 1.75 -9.13 16.88
C GLN A 70 0.35 -8.86 17.43
N PHE A 71 -0.59 -9.76 17.18
CA PHE A 71 -1.96 -9.65 17.67
C PHE A 71 -2.05 -9.81 19.17
N SER A 72 -1.35 -10.81 19.73
CA SER A 72 -1.58 -11.26 21.09
C SER A 72 -0.58 -10.77 22.12
N LEU A 73 0.68 -10.44 21.75
CA LEU A 73 1.76 -10.30 22.71
C LEU A 73 2.55 -8.97 22.67
N GLN A 74 2.73 -8.32 21.53
CA GLN A 74 3.73 -7.26 21.50
C GLN A 74 3.18 -5.84 21.52
N ASN A 75 2.52 -5.37 20.46
CA ASN A 75 2.24 -3.95 20.33
C ASN A 75 0.78 -3.60 20.13
N GLY A 76 -0.13 -4.58 20.22
CA GLY A 76 -1.55 -4.35 19.93
C GLY A 76 -1.77 -3.83 18.51
N ARG A 77 -1.02 -4.38 17.54
CA ARG A 77 -1.09 -4.00 16.13
C ARG A 77 -1.43 -5.21 15.29
N PHE A 78 -2.50 -5.09 14.50
CA PHE A 78 -2.90 -6.12 13.56
C PHE A 78 -2.53 -5.70 12.14
N ARG A 79 -1.42 -6.26 11.62
CA ARG A 79 -0.87 -5.92 10.30
C ARG A 79 -0.56 -7.17 9.47
N PRO A 80 -1.56 -8.01 9.15
CA PRO A 80 -1.33 -9.26 8.44
C PRO A 80 -0.77 -9.10 7.02
N PHE A 81 -0.90 -7.94 6.40
CA PHE A 81 -0.41 -7.69 5.05
C PHE A 81 0.89 -6.90 4.98
N SER A 82 1.47 -6.48 6.11
CA SER A 82 2.77 -5.80 6.11
C SER A 82 3.93 -6.76 5.83
N SER A 83 3.81 -8.01 6.24
CA SER A 83 4.88 -8.99 6.15
C SER A 83 5.07 -9.60 4.75
N PRO A 84 4.02 -10.04 4.00
CA PRO A 84 4.22 -10.67 2.70
C PRO A 84 4.93 -9.79 1.66
N PRO A 85 4.52 -8.53 1.42
CA PRO A 85 5.22 -7.69 0.44
C PRO A 85 6.60 -7.23 0.91
N VAL A 86 6.79 -7.04 2.22
CA VAL A 86 8.05 -6.53 2.77
C VAL A 86 9.04 -7.65 3.06
N ARG A 87 8.61 -8.74 3.68
CA ARG A 87 9.51 -9.83 4.07
C ARG A 87 9.65 -10.91 3.00
N GLY A 88 8.56 -11.27 2.32
CA GLY A 88 8.57 -12.36 1.34
C GLY A 88 9.18 -11.96 0.01
N LEU A 89 8.53 -11.04 -0.69
CA LEU A 89 8.95 -10.64 -2.04
C LEU A 89 10.16 -9.72 -2.03
N THR A 90 10.22 -8.76 -1.10
CA THR A 90 11.34 -7.83 -0.99
C THR A 90 12.63 -8.56 -0.62
N SER A 91 12.55 -9.49 0.33
CA SER A 91 13.73 -10.25 0.75
C SER A 91 14.28 -11.13 -0.36
N TRP A 92 13.41 -11.66 -1.23
CA TRP A 92 13.85 -12.46 -2.37
C TRP A 92 14.74 -11.66 -3.34
N PHE A 93 14.48 -10.38 -3.50
CA PHE A 93 15.25 -9.51 -4.39
C PHE A 93 16.50 -8.90 -3.73
N LEU A 94 16.68 -9.01 -2.42
CA LEU A 94 17.85 -8.44 -1.75
C LEU A 94 19.18 -9.12 -2.09
N GLY A 95 19.16 -10.31 -2.69
CA GLY A 95 20.34 -10.92 -3.30
C GLY A 95 20.85 -10.17 -4.54
N ASP A 96 19.98 -9.33 -5.16
CA ASP A 96 20.30 -8.41 -6.24
C ASP A 96 19.77 -7.03 -5.87
N LEU A 97 20.69 -6.11 -5.52
CA LEU A 97 20.33 -4.75 -5.11
C LEU A 97 19.55 -4.00 -6.20
N VAL A 98 19.92 -4.20 -7.48
CA VAL A 98 19.22 -3.59 -8.60
C VAL A 98 17.80 -4.14 -8.71
N GLY A 99 17.64 -5.46 -8.60
CA GLY A 99 16.34 -6.13 -8.58
C GLY A 99 15.45 -5.64 -7.44
N TYR A 100 16.01 -5.47 -6.24
CA TYR A 100 15.31 -4.91 -5.09
C TYR A 100 14.82 -3.48 -5.34
N ARG A 101 15.67 -2.62 -5.88
CA ARG A 101 15.31 -1.23 -6.22
C ARG A 101 14.25 -1.18 -7.34
N LEU A 102 14.37 -2.03 -8.35
CA LEU A 102 13.37 -2.15 -9.42
C LEU A 102 12.01 -2.62 -8.89
N TYR A 103 12.00 -3.52 -7.91
CA TYR A 103 10.76 -3.95 -7.25
C TYR A 103 10.05 -2.79 -6.56
N ILE A 104 10.76 -1.99 -5.75
CA ILE A 104 10.20 -0.79 -5.09
C ILE A 104 9.71 0.22 -6.14
N LEU A 105 10.49 0.42 -7.18
CA LEU A 105 10.16 1.32 -8.27
C LEU A 105 8.90 0.88 -9.02
N ALA A 106 8.72 -0.42 -9.26
CA ALA A 106 7.53 -0.96 -9.91
C ALA A 106 6.26 -0.68 -9.09
N TRP A 107 6.30 -0.86 -7.76
CA TRP A 107 5.20 -0.49 -6.88
C TRP A 107 4.91 1.01 -6.92
N THR A 108 5.94 1.84 -6.78
CA THR A 108 5.81 3.31 -6.85
C THR A 108 5.18 3.74 -8.16
N TYR A 109 5.61 3.12 -9.27
CA TYR A 109 5.10 3.47 -10.58
C TYR A 109 3.66 3.01 -10.80
N ALA A 110 3.27 1.85 -10.25
CA ALA A 110 1.90 1.40 -10.24
C ALA A 110 0.98 2.39 -9.49
N ASP A 111 1.43 2.90 -8.35
CA ASP A 111 0.71 3.91 -7.58
C ASP A 111 0.56 5.23 -8.35
N ILE A 112 1.61 5.69 -9.03
CA ILE A 112 1.57 6.89 -9.87
C ILE A 112 0.54 6.73 -10.99
N VAL A 113 0.58 5.61 -11.71
CA VAL A 113 -0.35 5.33 -12.83
C VAL A 113 -1.79 5.24 -12.34
N LEU A 114 -2.03 4.52 -11.24
CA LEU A 114 -3.37 4.38 -10.65
C LEU A 114 -3.88 5.71 -10.12
N THR A 115 -3.04 6.52 -9.49
CA THR A 115 -3.41 7.86 -9.02
C THR A 115 -3.80 8.75 -10.20
N ALA A 116 -2.98 8.79 -11.25
CA ALA A 116 -3.27 9.56 -12.45
C ALA A 116 -4.59 9.12 -13.12
N TRP A 117 -4.82 7.81 -13.19
CA TRP A 117 -6.07 7.28 -13.73
C TRP A 117 -7.27 7.64 -12.85
N LEU A 118 -7.14 7.50 -11.53
CA LEU A 118 -8.19 7.83 -10.56
C LEU A 118 -8.58 9.31 -10.63
N VAL A 119 -7.57 10.20 -10.65
CA VAL A 119 -7.79 11.66 -10.80
C VAL A 119 -8.46 12.00 -12.13
N GLY A 120 -7.98 11.42 -13.23
CA GLY A 120 -8.56 11.62 -14.56
C GLY A 120 -10.02 11.15 -14.65
N LYS A 121 -10.34 10.06 -13.95
CA LYS A 121 -11.70 9.51 -13.92
C LYS A 121 -12.61 10.34 -12.98
N ALA A 122 -12.17 10.64 -11.77
CA ALA A 122 -12.95 11.38 -10.79
C ALA A 122 -13.27 12.80 -11.25
N SER A 123 -12.30 13.47 -11.86
CA SER A 123 -12.50 14.81 -12.43
C SER A 123 -13.23 14.82 -13.78
N ARG A 124 -13.52 13.66 -14.36
CA ARG A 124 -14.04 13.52 -15.74
C ARG A 124 -13.17 14.24 -16.79
N ASN A 125 -11.90 14.45 -16.46
CA ASN A 125 -10.95 15.17 -17.28
C ASN A 125 -9.65 14.39 -17.49
N LYS A 126 -9.55 13.70 -18.62
CA LYS A 126 -8.36 12.89 -18.97
C LYS A 126 -7.07 13.72 -19.01
N LYS A 127 -7.14 15.02 -19.34
CA LYS A 127 -5.96 15.89 -19.38
C LYS A 127 -5.38 16.10 -17.99
N LEU A 128 -6.23 16.17 -16.97
CA LEU A 128 -5.79 16.28 -15.57
C LEU A 128 -5.08 15.00 -15.12
N GLY A 129 -5.61 13.83 -15.47
CA GLY A 129 -4.93 12.56 -15.21
C GLY A 129 -3.55 12.49 -15.88
N ILE A 130 -3.43 12.95 -17.15
CA ILE A 130 -2.16 13.00 -17.85
C ILE A 130 -1.19 14.00 -17.17
N ALA A 131 -1.69 15.15 -16.73
CA ALA A 131 -0.86 16.12 -15.99
C ALA A 131 -0.34 15.49 -14.67
N CYS A 132 -1.17 14.76 -13.95
CA CYS A 132 -0.74 14.00 -12.76
C CYS A 132 0.36 12.99 -13.12
N LEU A 133 0.19 12.23 -14.21
CA LEU A 133 1.18 11.25 -14.65
C LEU A 133 2.54 11.89 -14.97
N CYS A 134 2.53 13.14 -15.50
CA CYS A 134 3.74 13.89 -15.78
C CYS A 134 4.43 14.43 -14.51
N LEU A 135 3.64 14.91 -13.54
CA LEU A 135 4.15 15.68 -12.41
C LEU A 135 4.48 14.79 -11.19
N LEU A 136 3.69 13.74 -10.93
CA LEU A 136 3.87 12.90 -9.75
C LEU A 136 5.26 12.28 -9.64
N PRO A 137 5.91 11.76 -10.71
CA PRO A 137 7.27 11.24 -10.60
C PRO A 137 8.27 12.29 -10.07
N MET A 138 8.10 13.54 -10.46
CA MET A 138 8.98 14.63 -10.05
C MET A 138 8.80 15.07 -8.59
N MET A 139 7.69 14.67 -7.95
CA MET A 139 7.45 14.95 -6.53
C MET A 139 8.21 14.00 -5.61
N PHE A 140 8.73 12.89 -6.13
CA PHE A 140 9.57 11.99 -5.35
C PHE A 140 11.00 12.51 -5.30
N SER A 141 11.56 12.60 -4.09
CA SER A 141 12.98 12.88 -3.92
C SER A 141 13.78 11.64 -4.29
N VAL A 142 14.67 11.76 -5.27
CA VAL A 142 15.64 10.70 -5.62
C VAL A 142 16.93 10.80 -4.81
N TRP A 143 17.03 11.78 -3.91
CA TRP A 143 18.17 11.96 -3.01
C TRP A 143 18.01 11.08 -1.76
N GLN A 144 19.08 10.40 -1.39
CA GLN A 144 19.09 9.39 -0.32
C GLN A 144 19.06 9.99 1.11
N ASP A 145 19.19 11.28 1.28
CA ASP A 145 19.48 11.92 2.59
C ASP A 145 18.32 11.93 3.59
N SER A 146 17.19 11.31 3.32
CA SER A 146 16.08 11.26 4.28
C SER A 146 15.73 9.84 4.68
N THR A 147 15.88 9.54 5.97
CA THR A 147 15.43 8.28 6.59
C THR A 147 13.94 8.02 6.43
N GLY A 148 13.14 9.01 5.99
CA GLY A 148 11.71 8.89 5.70
C GLY A 148 11.36 8.75 4.23
N ASN A 149 12.34 8.62 3.33
CA ASN A 149 12.06 8.52 1.89
C ASN A 149 11.55 7.13 1.53
N SER A 150 10.30 7.05 1.07
CA SER A 150 9.63 5.80 0.72
C SER A 150 10.27 5.01 -0.43
N LEU A 151 11.14 5.65 -1.23
CA LEU A 151 11.90 4.97 -2.29
C LEU A 151 13.10 4.18 -1.77
N TYR A 152 13.57 4.48 -0.58
CA TYR A 152 14.77 3.87 0.02
C TYR A 152 14.47 3.12 1.30
N SER A 153 13.51 3.63 2.09
CA SER A 153 13.10 3.04 3.35
C SER A 153 11.84 2.18 3.18
N TYR A 154 11.57 1.31 4.13
CA TYR A 154 10.35 0.53 4.27
C TYR A 154 10.08 -0.55 3.20
N GLY A 155 11.01 -0.83 2.27
CA GLY A 155 10.90 -1.98 1.36
C GLY A 155 9.56 -2.13 0.64
N ALA A 156 9.02 -1.07 0.05
CA ALA A 156 7.72 -0.98 -0.61
C ALA A 156 6.48 -1.04 0.34
N LEU A 157 6.65 -0.94 1.66
CA LEU A 157 5.52 -0.99 2.60
C LEU A 157 4.52 0.15 2.35
N VAL A 158 5.01 1.38 2.15
CA VAL A 158 4.16 2.55 1.90
C VAL A 158 3.41 2.40 0.59
N GLN A 159 4.08 1.96 -0.46
CA GLN A 159 3.49 1.74 -1.78
C GLN A 159 2.46 0.62 -1.76
N SER A 160 2.79 -0.51 -1.12
CA SER A 160 1.85 -1.64 -0.98
C SER A 160 0.63 -1.30 -0.11
N THR A 161 0.71 -0.26 0.70
CA THR A 161 -0.44 0.29 1.45
C THR A 161 -1.29 1.21 0.58
N LEU A 162 -0.67 2.06 -0.24
CA LEU A 162 -1.37 3.01 -1.09
C LEU A 162 -2.13 2.32 -2.24
N LEU A 163 -1.54 1.30 -2.86
CA LEU A 163 -2.12 0.62 -4.01
C LEU A 163 -3.54 0.09 -3.76
N PRO A 164 -3.84 -0.68 -2.70
CA PRO A 164 -5.21 -1.10 -2.42
C PRO A 164 -6.15 0.09 -2.14
N ALA A 165 -5.69 1.19 -1.52
CA ALA A 165 -6.51 2.39 -1.36
C ALA A 165 -6.91 3.00 -2.71
N LEU A 166 -5.98 3.07 -3.67
CA LEU A 166 -6.26 3.54 -5.03
C LEU A 166 -7.24 2.62 -5.76
N VAL A 167 -7.09 1.30 -5.61
CA VAL A 167 -8.03 0.32 -6.16
C VAL A 167 -9.41 0.47 -5.50
N ALA A 168 -9.47 0.71 -4.18
CA ALA A 168 -10.73 1.01 -3.49
C ALA A 168 -11.42 2.25 -4.07
N GLY A 169 -10.67 3.34 -4.29
CA GLY A 169 -11.18 4.54 -4.95
C GLY A 169 -11.75 4.27 -6.35
N LEU A 170 -11.03 3.52 -7.19
CA LEU A 170 -11.51 3.12 -8.51
C LEU A 170 -12.76 2.23 -8.43
N ALA A 171 -12.81 1.32 -7.47
CA ALA A 171 -13.95 0.44 -7.25
C ALA A 171 -15.21 1.24 -6.82
N VAL A 172 -15.05 2.25 -5.95
CA VAL A 172 -16.11 3.18 -5.57
C VAL A 172 -16.69 3.89 -6.78
N LEU A 173 -15.83 4.46 -7.65
CA LEU A 173 -16.28 5.13 -8.86
C LEU A 173 -16.95 4.15 -9.85
N ARG A 174 -16.41 2.92 -9.94
CA ARG A 174 -16.98 1.89 -10.82
C ARG A 174 -18.33 1.37 -10.31
N TRP A 175 -18.50 1.32 -8.99
CA TRP A 175 -19.79 1.00 -8.39
C TRP A 175 -20.84 2.04 -8.75
N GLN A 176 -20.52 3.32 -8.68
CA GLN A 176 -21.41 4.40 -9.11
C GLN A 176 -21.82 4.26 -10.58
N ASP A 177 -20.88 3.93 -11.47
CA ASP A 177 -21.15 3.80 -12.90
C ASP A 177 -22.04 2.59 -13.26
N THR A 178 -21.85 1.46 -12.55
CA THR A 178 -22.41 0.18 -12.96
C THR A 178 -23.50 -0.37 -12.05
N GLY A 179 -23.62 0.15 -10.82
CA GLY A 179 -24.53 -0.36 -9.79
C GLY A 179 -24.19 -1.76 -9.26
N HIS A 180 -23.11 -2.42 -9.75
CA HIS A 180 -22.80 -3.78 -9.36
C HIS A 180 -22.17 -3.87 -7.99
N LYS A 181 -22.82 -4.58 -7.04
CA LYS A 181 -22.39 -4.75 -5.64
C LYS A 181 -20.98 -5.34 -5.49
N ARG A 182 -20.47 -6.09 -6.49
CA ARG A 182 -19.09 -6.62 -6.47
C ARG A 182 -18.04 -5.54 -6.31
N TRP A 183 -18.28 -4.35 -6.85
CA TRP A 183 -17.35 -3.23 -6.72
C TRP A 183 -17.36 -2.63 -5.30
N ALA A 184 -18.52 -2.62 -4.65
CA ALA A 184 -18.63 -2.23 -3.25
C ALA A 184 -17.86 -3.20 -2.34
N VAL A 185 -18.00 -4.52 -2.57
CA VAL A 185 -17.24 -5.56 -1.83
C VAL A 185 -15.74 -5.38 -2.05
N LEU A 186 -15.33 -5.16 -3.31
CA LEU A 186 -13.91 -4.92 -3.64
C LEU A 186 -13.37 -3.67 -2.93
N ALA A 187 -14.12 -2.58 -2.88
CA ALA A 187 -13.72 -1.35 -2.18
C ALA A 187 -13.52 -1.60 -0.69
N GLY A 188 -14.45 -2.33 -0.04
CA GLY A 188 -14.34 -2.70 1.37
C GLY A 188 -13.13 -3.60 1.65
N TYR A 189 -12.94 -4.62 0.83
CA TYR A 189 -11.78 -5.53 0.97
C TYR A 189 -10.45 -4.80 0.78
N CYS A 190 -10.33 -3.98 -0.25
CA CYS A 190 -9.11 -3.22 -0.52
C CYS A 190 -8.81 -2.21 0.60
N MET A 191 -9.83 -1.60 1.19
CA MET A 191 -9.64 -0.70 2.33
C MET A 191 -9.24 -1.46 3.60
N PHE A 192 -9.84 -2.63 3.85
CA PHE A 192 -9.41 -3.55 4.91
C PHE A 192 -7.93 -3.92 4.71
N GLN A 193 -7.53 -4.37 3.52
CA GLN A 193 -6.14 -4.71 3.21
C GLN A 193 -5.21 -3.51 3.43
N CYS A 194 -5.59 -2.33 2.96
CA CYS A 194 -4.83 -1.10 3.12
C CYS A 194 -4.53 -0.80 4.60
N CYS A 195 -5.57 -0.73 5.43
CA CYS A 195 -5.45 -0.42 6.86
C CYS A 195 -4.74 -1.54 7.64
N ALA A 196 -4.90 -2.80 7.22
CA ALA A 196 -4.23 -3.96 7.79
C ALA A 196 -2.81 -4.18 7.27
N THR A 197 -2.33 -3.36 6.35
CA THR A 197 -0.94 -3.31 5.92
C THR A 197 -0.14 -2.33 6.77
N PHE A 198 -0.61 -1.09 6.87
CA PHE A 198 0.06 -0.05 7.64
C PHE A 198 -0.95 1.00 8.14
N GLU A 199 -0.72 1.58 9.33
CA GLU A 199 -1.69 2.49 9.97
C GLU A 199 -1.98 3.77 9.17
N ILE A 200 -1.08 4.20 8.31
CA ILE A 200 -1.34 5.34 7.42
C ILE A 200 -2.57 5.07 6.52
N GLY A 201 -2.91 3.79 6.31
CA GLY A 201 -4.08 3.37 5.56
C GLY A 201 -5.39 3.98 6.06
N PHE A 202 -5.51 4.21 7.38
CA PHE A 202 -6.69 4.84 7.98
C PHE A 202 -6.91 6.29 7.50
N THR A 203 -5.91 6.96 6.98
CA THR A 203 -6.07 8.33 6.46
C THR A 203 -6.66 8.35 5.05
N TYR A 204 -6.62 7.23 4.32
CA TYR A 204 -7.02 7.20 2.91
C TYR A 204 -8.54 7.21 2.68
N ILE A 205 -9.35 7.01 3.72
CA ILE A 205 -10.81 7.17 3.61
C ILE A 205 -11.18 8.62 3.24
N VAL A 206 -10.41 9.60 3.71
CA VAL A 206 -10.66 11.02 3.42
C VAL A 206 -10.53 11.34 1.93
N PRO A 207 -9.41 11.03 1.25
CA PRO A 207 -9.32 11.24 -0.19
C PRO A 207 -10.30 10.37 -0.98
N ILE A 208 -10.65 9.14 -0.55
CA ILE A 208 -11.68 8.32 -1.21
C ILE A 208 -13.04 9.02 -1.16
N PHE A 209 -13.43 9.56 -0.01
CA PHE A 209 -14.65 10.36 0.13
C PHE A 209 -14.59 11.62 -0.75
N GLY A 210 -13.47 12.35 -0.73
CA GLY A 210 -13.28 13.55 -1.57
C GLY A 210 -13.42 13.25 -3.07
N LEU A 211 -12.84 12.15 -3.54
CA LEU A 211 -12.95 11.71 -4.93
C LEU A 211 -14.39 11.31 -5.28
N ALA A 212 -15.09 10.59 -4.39
CA ALA A 212 -16.48 10.25 -4.58
C ALA A 212 -17.37 11.50 -4.63
N TRP A 213 -17.05 12.50 -3.81
CA TRP A 213 -17.77 13.79 -3.82
C TRP A 213 -17.57 14.55 -5.12
N LEU A 214 -16.33 14.68 -5.59
CA LEU A 214 -16.00 15.30 -6.87
C LEU A 214 -16.73 14.60 -8.04
N TYR A 215 -16.92 13.29 -7.92
CA TYR A 215 -17.55 12.50 -8.98
C TYR A 215 -19.08 12.61 -8.98
N THR A 216 -19.72 12.73 -7.80
CA THR A 216 -21.19 12.75 -7.65
C THR A 216 -21.76 14.14 -7.52
N ASP A 217 -20.94 15.16 -7.27
CA ASP A 217 -21.34 16.56 -6.96
C ASP A 217 -22.27 16.68 -5.73
N LYS A 218 -22.52 15.57 -4.99
CA LYS A 218 -23.41 15.53 -3.82
C LYS A 218 -22.73 14.78 -2.67
N ALA A 219 -22.56 15.46 -1.54
CA ALA A 219 -21.93 14.87 -0.35
C ALA A 219 -22.67 13.62 0.18
N ARG A 220 -24.01 13.60 0.11
CA ARG A 220 -24.83 12.44 0.54
C ARG A 220 -24.53 11.19 -0.31
N ASP A 221 -24.44 11.35 -1.63
CA ASP A 221 -24.15 10.24 -2.53
C ASP A 221 -22.70 9.77 -2.39
N ALA A 222 -21.77 10.72 -2.19
CA ALA A 222 -20.39 10.42 -1.88
C ALA A 222 -20.25 9.61 -0.58
N LEU A 223 -20.95 10.00 0.47
CA LEU A 223 -20.95 9.28 1.74
C LEU A 223 -21.46 7.84 1.55
N ARG A 224 -22.60 7.67 0.86
CA ARG A 224 -23.14 6.34 0.56
C ARG A 224 -22.15 5.46 -0.19
N LEU A 225 -21.46 6.01 -1.17
CA LEU A 225 -20.44 5.29 -1.96
C LEU A 225 -19.20 4.94 -1.15
N SER A 226 -18.87 5.73 -0.13
CA SER A 226 -17.70 5.48 0.73
C SER A 226 -17.98 4.47 1.85
N ILE A 227 -19.25 4.13 2.14
CA ILE A 227 -19.62 3.19 3.23
C ILE A 227 -18.86 1.86 3.14
N PRO A 228 -18.75 1.17 1.99
CA PRO A 228 -18.03 -0.11 1.94
C PRO A 228 -16.55 0.04 2.31
N ALA A 229 -15.89 1.11 1.85
CA ALA A 229 -14.50 1.39 2.21
C ALA A 229 -14.37 1.68 3.72
N LEU A 230 -15.27 2.48 4.28
CA LEU A 230 -15.33 2.76 5.71
C LEU A 230 -15.58 1.48 6.54
N LEU A 231 -16.43 0.57 6.07
CA LEU A 231 -16.64 -0.72 6.74
C LEU A 231 -15.36 -1.56 6.77
N GLY A 232 -14.58 -1.59 5.68
CA GLY A 232 -13.28 -2.27 5.66
C GLY A 232 -12.30 -1.69 6.67
N GLU A 233 -12.26 -0.37 6.78
CA GLU A 233 -11.47 0.36 7.78
C GLU A 233 -11.95 0.04 9.22
N CYS A 234 -13.26 0.09 9.49
CA CYS A 234 -13.83 -0.23 10.79
C CYS A 234 -13.51 -1.67 11.23
N VAL A 235 -13.53 -2.63 10.31
CA VAL A 235 -13.14 -4.02 10.62
C VAL A 235 -11.68 -4.07 11.07
N THR A 236 -10.77 -3.42 10.34
CA THR A 236 -9.36 -3.37 10.75
C THR A 236 -9.18 -2.67 12.10
N LEU A 237 -9.90 -1.57 12.32
CA LEU A 237 -9.86 -0.85 13.60
C LEU A 237 -10.33 -1.76 14.75
N ALA A 238 -11.40 -2.52 14.55
CA ALA A 238 -11.90 -3.47 15.56
C ALA A 238 -10.84 -4.54 15.91
N PHE A 239 -10.13 -5.10 14.92
CA PHE A 239 -9.01 -6.01 15.15
C PHE A 239 -7.86 -5.34 15.92
N ASN A 240 -7.47 -4.13 15.56
CA ASN A 240 -6.42 -3.40 16.27
C ASN A 240 -6.83 -3.06 17.71
N MET A 241 -8.08 -2.67 17.95
CA MET A 241 -8.61 -2.43 19.30
C MET A 241 -8.66 -3.72 20.11
N GLY A 242 -9.08 -4.83 19.51
CA GLY A 242 -9.04 -6.16 20.13
C GLY A 242 -7.64 -6.57 20.56
N ALA A 243 -6.65 -6.38 19.68
CA ALA A 243 -5.25 -6.65 19.97
C ALA A 243 -4.72 -5.80 21.14
N ARG A 244 -5.04 -4.51 21.17
CA ARG A 244 -4.67 -3.62 22.28
C ARG A 244 -5.33 -4.03 23.59
N LEU A 245 -6.62 -4.37 23.56
CA LEU A 245 -7.35 -4.85 24.74
C LEU A 245 -6.71 -6.13 25.30
N MET A 246 -6.40 -7.09 24.43
CA MET A 246 -5.72 -8.34 24.83
C MET A 246 -4.38 -8.06 25.52
N ASN A 247 -3.59 -7.13 24.98
CA ASN A 247 -2.32 -6.73 25.60
C ASN A 247 -2.52 -6.06 26.96
N THR A 248 -3.54 -5.20 27.09
CA THR A 248 -3.86 -4.52 28.35
C THR A 248 -4.29 -5.54 29.41
N LEU A 249 -5.16 -6.50 29.06
CA LEU A 249 -5.63 -7.55 29.98
C LEU A 249 -4.50 -8.46 30.44
N ARG A 250 -3.50 -8.72 29.60
CA ARG A 250 -2.29 -9.46 29.97
C ARG A 250 -1.39 -8.65 30.90
N ALA A 251 -1.13 -7.39 30.56
CA ALA A 251 -0.34 -6.51 31.42
C ALA A 251 -0.96 -6.34 32.82
N ALA A 252 -2.29 -6.45 32.92
CA ALA A 252 -3.03 -6.41 34.17
C ALA A 252 -3.06 -7.77 34.91
N GLY A 253 -2.40 -8.82 34.40
CA GLY A 253 -2.39 -10.15 34.99
C GLY A 253 -3.71 -10.94 34.86
N ILE A 254 -4.72 -10.39 34.15
CA ILE A 254 -6.05 -11.01 34.00
C ILE A 254 -6.00 -12.21 33.04
N LEU A 255 -5.05 -12.24 32.12
CA LEU A 255 -4.83 -13.31 31.13
C LEU A 255 -3.50 -14.04 31.37
N GLU A 256 -3.05 -14.15 32.61
CA GLU A 256 -1.88 -14.96 32.93
C GLU A 256 -2.21 -16.45 32.76
N GLY A 257 -1.41 -17.13 31.97
CA GLY A 257 -1.34 -18.58 32.04
C GLY A 257 -1.24 -19.36 30.73
N SER A 258 -1.57 -18.84 29.56
CA SER A 258 -1.71 -19.74 28.42
C SER A 258 -0.47 -19.95 27.53
N VAL A 259 0.44 -18.99 27.42
CA VAL A 259 1.55 -19.07 26.42
C VAL A 259 2.84 -19.63 27.03
N SER A 260 3.14 -19.33 28.27
CA SER A 260 4.28 -19.97 28.98
C SER A 260 4.05 -21.44 29.20
N GLN A 261 2.81 -21.85 29.47
CA GLN A 261 2.43 -23.26 29.60
C GLN A 261 2.53 -23.99 28.26
N ILE A 262 2.03 -23.42 27.15
CA ILE A 262 2.12 -24.03 25.82
C ILE A 262 3.58 -24.20 25.39
N LYS A 263 4.45 -23.19 25.61
CA LYS A 263 5.89 -23.30 25.32
C LYS A 263 6.62 -24.29 26.21
N SER A 264 6.14 -24.53 27.45
CA SER A 264 6.72 -25.54 28.35
C SER A 264 6.26 -26.97 28.01
N GLU A 265 5.03 -27.12 27.52
CA GLU A 265 4.50 -28.42 27.08
C GLU A 265 5.07 -28.83 25.70
N ALA A 266 5.29 -27.89 24.79
CA ALA A 266 5.93 -28.17 23.51
C ALA A 266 7.43 -28.48 23.58
N LYS A 267 8.07 -28.28 24.74
CA LYS A 267 9.47 -28.65 25.03
C LYS A 267 9.61 -29.97 25.78
N ARG A 268 8.52 -30.59 26.17
CA ARG A 268 8.48 -31.94 26.73
C ARG A 268 8.09 -32.97 25.68
#